data_44c706b418aa577d808a4aed74655b26
#
_entry.id   44c706b418aa577d808a4aed74655b26
#
_cell.length_a   1.000
_cell.length_b   1.000
_cell.length_c   1.000
_cell.angle_alpha   90.00
_cell.angle_beta   90.00
_cell.angle_gamma   90.00
#
_symmetry.space_group_name_H-M   'P 1'
#
loop_
_entity.id
_entity.type
_entity.pdbx_description
1 polymer ?
#
loop_
_entity_poly.entity_id
_entity_poly.type
_entity_poly.pdbx_seq_one_letter_code
_entity_poly.pdbx_strand_id
1 'polypeptide(L)'
;MKKITLLKMQGCPYCAQAFAAIKEVKAEYREFADMEVEIIDKKNDERAKDFEGKYYYVPSMFIDGEKVYEAHPGETYGECLLNVKKVFRAAI
;
A
#
# COMPACT_ATOMS: atom_id res chain seq x y z
N MET A 1 -1.58 -3.29 -16.91
CA MET A 1 -1.55 -3.39 -15.45
C MET A 1 -1.82 -2.04 -14.84
N LYS A 2 -2.65 -1.99 -13.82
CA LYS A 2 -3.03 -0.74 -13.16
C LYS A 2 -1.92 -0.27 -12.23
N LYS A 3 -1.87 1.03 -11.99
CA LYS A 3 -0.84 1.63 -11.14
C LYS A 3 -1.22 1.52 -9.66
N ILE A 4 -0.34 0.92 -8.87
CA ILE A 4 -0.50 0.84 -7.41
C ILE A 4 0.35 1.91 -6.77
N THR A 5 -0.26 2.70 -5.86
CA THR A 5 0.43 3.73 -5.10
C THR A 5 0.24 3.45 -3.61
N LEU A 6 1.30 3.62 -2.82
CA LEU A 6 1.24 3.48 -1.37
C LEU A 6 1.71 4.75 -0.71
N LEU A 7 0.85 5.33 0.13
CA LEU A 7 1.18 6.48 0.96
C LEU A 7 1.72 5.98 2.30
N LYS A 8 2.88 6.47 2.71
CA LYS A 8 3.52 6.04 3.96
C LYS A 8 4.05 7.24 4.73
N MET A 9 4.45 6.99 5.96
CA MET A 9 5.11 7.98 6.82
C MET A 9 6.31 7.30 7.44
N GLN A 10 7.40 8.07 7.62
CA GLN A 10 8.60 7.53 8.23
C GLN A 10 8.35 7.18 9.70
N GLY A 11 8.91 6.05 10.15
CA GLY A 11 8.76 5.61 11.52
C GLY A 11 7.41 5.00 11.86
N CYS A 12 6.60 4.69 10.88
CA CYS A 12 5.28 4.13 11.08
C CYS A 12 5.33 2.59 11.12
N PRO A 13 4.97 1.96 12.26
CA PRO A 13 4.99 0.50 12.36
C PRO A 13 4.06 -0.19 11.38
N TYR A 14 2.90 0.40 11.13
CA TYR A 14 1.94 -0.18 10.17
C TYR A 14 2.46 -0.07 8.75
N CYS A 15 3.23 0.97 8.43
CA CYS A 15 3.86 1.09 7.12
C CYS A 15 4.93 0.02 6.94
N ALA A 16 5.74 -0.24 7.97
CA ALA A 16 6.73 -1.32 7.94
C ALA A 16 6.05 -2.67 7.73
N GLN A 17 4.91 -2.89 8.37
CA GLN A 17 4.10 -4.09 8.22
C GLN A 17 3.63 -4.26 6.78
N ALA A 18 3.17 -3.16 6.15
CA ALA A 18 2.72 -3.19 4.77
C ALA A 18 3.87 -3.50 3.80
N PHE A 19 5.05 -2.94 4.04
CA PHE A 19 6.22 -3.25 3.21
C PHE A 19 6.59 -4.73 3.30
N ALA A 20 6.53 -5.31 4.50
CA ALA A 20 6.79 -6.73 4.68
C ALA A 20 5.74 -7.57 3.95
N ALA A 21 4.48 -7.17 4.02
CA ALA A 21 3.39 -7.87 3.34
C ALA A 21 3.55 -7.82 1.81
N ILE A 22 3.93 -6.65 1.28
CA ILE A 22 4.18 -6.51 -0.17
C ILE A 22 5.29 -7.46 -0.61
N LYS A 23 6.37 -7.50 0.16
CA LYS A 23 7.50 -8.39 -0.14
C LYS A 23 7.09 -9.84 -0.12
N GLU A 24 6.30 -10.24 0.88
CA GLU A 24 5.83 -11.62 1.00
C GLU A 24 4.92 -12.01 -0.16
N VAL A 25 3.97 -11.15 -0.53
CA VAL A 25 3.03 -11.41 -1.63
C VAL A 25 3.79 -11.55 -2.95
N LYS A 26 4.76 -10.68 -3.20
CA LYS A 26 5.55 -10.74 -4.42
C LYS A 26 6.44 -12.00 -4.47
N ALA A 27 6.93 -12.45 -3.33
CA ALA A 27 7.76 -13.67 -3.26
C ALA A 27 6.92 -14.93 -3.40
N GLU A 28 5.69 -14.92 -2.92
CA GLU A 28 4.83 -16.10 -2.89
C GLU A 28 4.07 -16.34 -4.19
N TYR A 29 3.68 -15.27 -4.88
CA TYR A 29 2.85 -15.37 -6.08
C TYR A 29 3.62 -14.86 -7.30
N ARG A 30 3.86 -15.77 -8.26
CA ARG A 30 4.61 -15.45 -9.46
C ARG A 30 3.97 -14.31 -10.26
N GLU A 31 2.64 -14.29 -10.33
CA GLU A 31 1.92 -13.27 -11.09
C GLU A 31 2.08 -11.87 -10.51
N PHE A 32 2.51 -11.76 -9.25
CA PHE A 32 2.73 -10.46 -8.60
C PHE A 32 4.20 -10.05 -8.53
N ALA A 33 5.12 -10.96 -8.88
CA ALA A 33 6.55 -10.75 -8.66
C ALA A 33 7.11 -9.50 -9.34
N ASP A 34 6.63 -9.17 -10.52
CA ASP A 34 7.12 -8.03 -11.31
C ASP A 34 6.25 -6.78 -11.16
N MET A 35 5.22 -6.82 -10.36
CA MET A 35 4.35 -5.66 -10.13
C MET A 35 5.07 -4.64 -9.26
N GLU A 36 4.97 -3.37 -9.65
CA GLU A 36 5.61 -2.29 -8.91
C GLU A 36 4.60 -1.49 -8.11
N VAL A 37 5.04 -0.99 -6.94
CA VAL A 37 4.25 -0.11 -6.11
C VAL A 37 5.00 1.22 -6.00
N GLU A 38 4.33 2.30 -6.39
CA GLU A 38 4.90 3.64 -6.23
C GLU A 38 4.77 4.04 -4.76
N ILE A 39 5.91 4.30 -4.11
CA ILE A 39 5.94 4.65 -2.69
C ILE A 39 6.02 6.16 -2.56
N ILE A 40 5.08 6.76 -1.85
CA ILE A 40 5.03 8.21 -1.64
C ILE A 40 5.04 8.50 -0.14
N ASP A 41 6.03 9.27 0.30
CA ASP A 41 6.10 9.75 1.69
C ASP A 41 5.15 10.94 1.84
N LYS A 42 4.15 10.82 2.71
CA LYS A 42 3.12 11.84 2.85
C LYS A 42 3.66 13.20 3.30
N LYS A 43 4.82 13.24 3.94
CA LYS A 43 5.40 14.49 4.47
C LYS A 43 6.41 15.13 3.52
N ASN A 44 7.17 14.32 2.80
CA ASN A 44 8.34 14.80 2.07
C ASN A 44 8.22 14.74 0.56
N ASP A 45 7.16 14.13 0.04
CA ASP A 45 7.00 13.94 -1.39
C ASP A 45 5.86 14.84 -1.90
N GLU A 46 6.17 15.67 -2.88
CA GLU A 46 5.16 16.58 -3.44
C GLU A 46 3.98 15.84 -4.07
N ARG A 47 4.20 14.64 -4.58
CA ARG A 47 3.13 13.82 -5.16
C ARG A 47 2.04 13.48 -4.15
N ALA A 48 2.34 13.58 -2.84
CA ALA A 48 1.36 13.32 -1.80
C ALA A 48 0.19 14.31 -1.84
N LYS A 49 0.39 15.49 -2.43
CA LYS A 49 -0.67 16.50 -2.56
C LYS A 49 -1.85 15.98 -3.38
N ASP A 50 -1.58 15.11 -4.35
CA ASP A 50 -2.63 14.55 -5.20
C ASP A 50 -3.57 13.62 -4.43
N PHE A 51 -3.18 13.21 -3.23
CA PHE A 51 -3.94 12.28 -2.40
C PHE A 51 -4.51 12.93 -1.14
N GLU A 52 -4.32 14.23 -0.96
CA GLU A 52 -4.86 14.94 0.22
C GLU A 52 -6.36 14.79 0.31
N GLY A 53 -6.84 14.54 1.54
CA GLY A 53 -8.27 14.36 1.79
C GLY A 53 -8.83 13.02 1.37
N LYS A 54 -8.01 12.13 0.79
CA LYS A 54 -8.46 10.84 0.32
C LYS A 54 -8.20 9.69 1.30
N TYR A 55 -7.50 9.95 2.39
CA TYR A 55 -7.18 8.94 3.39
C TYR A 55 -6.97 9.57 4.76
N TYR A 56 -7.11 8.79 5.82
CA TYR A 56 -6.83 9.19 7.20
C TYR A 56 -5.56 8.60 7.74
N TYR A 57 -5.40 7.30 7.55
CA TYR A 57 -4.29 6.54 8.13
C TYR A 57 -3.31 6.13 7.05
N VAL A 58 -2.06 5.95 7.44
CA VAL A 58 -1.04 5.33 6.59
C VAL A 58 -0.65 4.00 7.22
N PRO A 59 -0.32 2.99 6.43
CA PRO A 59 -0.28 3.01 4.97
C PRO A 59 -1.68 3.04 4.35
N SER A 60 -1.80 3.72 3.22
CA SER A 60 -2.99 3.68 2.38
C SER A 60 -2.56 3.34 0.97
N MET A 61 -3.30 2.46 0.30
CA MET A 61 -2.97 2.04 -1.05
C MET A 61 -4.06 2.42 -2.03
N PHE A 62 -3.64 2.83 -3.21
CA PHE A 62 -4.51 3.33 -4.27
C PHE A 62 -4.24 2.58 -5.56
N ILE A 63 -5.27 2.35 -6.35
CA ILE A 63 -5.14 1.83 -7.71
C ILE A 63 -5.68 2.91 -8.64
N ASP A 64 -4.80 3.41 -9.53
CA ASP A 64 -5.13 4.50 -10.46
C ASP A 64 -5.79 5.68 -9.75
N GLY A 65 -5.29 6.01 -8.56
CA GLY A 65 -5.76 7.16 -7.78
C GLY A 65 -6.96 6.91 -6.90
N GLU A 66 -7.54 5.70 -6.93
CA GLU A 66 -8.69 5.35 -6.11
C GLU A 66 -8.26 4.50 -4.92
N LYS A 67 -8.67 4.89 -3.71
CA LYS A 67 -8.28 4.19 -2.49
C LYS A 67 -8.90 2.79 -2.45
N VAL A 68 -8.06 1.78 -2.24
CA VAL A 68 -8.50 0.38 -2.16
C VAL A 68 -8.11 -0.29 -0.84
N TYR A 69 -7.24 0.34 -0.06
CA TYR A 69 -6.84 -0.19 1.24
C TYR A 69 -6.34 0.96 2.11
N GLU A 70 -6.70 0.91 3.38
CA GLU A 70 -6.22 1.85 4.39
C GLU A 70 -6.07 1.09 5.70
N ALA A 71 -4.91 1.22 6.34
CA ALA A 71 -4.65 0.58 7.63
C ALA A 71 -5.56 1.19 8.71
N HIS A 72 -5.84 0.39 9.73
CA HIS A 72 -6.59 0.86 10.88
C HIS A 72 -5.80 0.58 12.16
N PRO A 73 -6.03 1.34 13.24
CA PRO A 73 -5.36 1.07 14.51
C PRO A 73 -5.63 -0.37 14.96
N GLY A 74 -4.57 -1.07 15.37
CA GLY A 74 -4.68 -2.46 15.79
C GLY A 74 -4.64 -3.48 14.68
N GLU A 75 -4.43 -3.06 13.44
CA GLU A 75 -4.36 -4.01 12.32
C GLU A 75 -3.23 -5.02 12.54
N THR A 76 -3.56 -6.31 12.40
CA THR A 76 -2.55 -7.37 12.51
C THR A 76 -1.84 -7.56 11.18
N TYR A 77 -0.67 -8.23 11.22
CA TYR A 77 0.06 -8.55 10.00
C TYR A 77 -0.79 -9.42 9.06
N GLY A 78 -1.53 -10.39 9.62
CA GLY A 78 -2.41 -11.24 8.80
C GLY A 78 -3.48 -10.46 8.06
N GLU A 79 -4.09 -9.49 8.73
CA GLU A 79 -5.06 -8.60 8.10
C GLU A 79 -4.43 -7.77 6.99
N CYS A 80 -3.26 -7.20 7.28
CA CYS A 80 -2.51 -6.41 6.31
C CYS A 80 -2.14 -7.25 5.09
N LEU A 81 -1.64 -8.45 5.31
CA LEU A 81 -1.24 -9.37 4.24
C LEU A 81 -2.42 -9.69 3.31
N LEU A 82 -3.58 -9.98 3.91
CA LEU A 82 -4.79 -10.26 3.15
C LEU A 82 -5.22 -9.06 2.30
N ASN A 83 -5.17 -7.88 2.87
CA ASN A 83 -5.54 -6.65 2.15
C ASN A 83 -4.55 -6.32 1.03
N VAL A 84 -3.27 -6.48 1.27
CA VAL A 84 -2.23 -6.27 0.24
C VAL A 84 -2.44 -7.24 -0.92
N LYS A 85 -2.74 -8.49 -0.62
CA LYS A 85 -3.03 -9.49 -1.65
C LYS A 85 -4.23 -9.05 -2.51
N LYS A 86 -5.29 -8.55 -1.87
CA LYS A 86 -6.47 -8.06 -2.59
C LYS A 86 -6.13 -6.89 -3.51
N VAL A 87 -5.28 -5.97 -3.06
CA VAL A 87 -4.84 -4.84 -3.87
C VAL A 87 -4.11 -5.34 -5.12
N PHE A 88 -3.17 -6.27 -4.95
CA PHE A 88 -2.42 -6.80 -6.09
C PHE A 88 -3.33 -7.51 -7.09
N ARG A 89 -4.29 -8.29 -6.61
CA ARG A 89 -5.24 -8.98 -7.50
C ARG A 89 -6.11 -7.98 -8.27
N ALA A 90 -6.54 -6.92 -7.62
CA ALA A 90 -7.37 -5.90 -8.26
C ALA A 90 -6.60 -5.08 -9.30
N ALA A 91 -5.27 -5.04 -9.20
CA ALA A 91 -4.43 -4.24 -10.11
C ALA A 91 -4.00 -5.02 -11.36
N ILE A 92 -4.24 -6.30 -11.41
CA ILE A 92 -3.90 -7.11 -12.59
C ILE A 92 -4.81 -6.78 -13.77
#